data_a70cf49e036bd82baf614a5481bce4b9
#
_entry.id   a70cf49e036bd82baf614a5481bce4b9
#
_cell.length_a   1.000
_cell.length_b   1.000
_cell.length_c   1.000
_cell.angle_alpha   90.00
_cell.angle_beta   90.00
_cell.angle_gamma   90.00
#
_symmetry.space_group_name_H-M   'P 1'
#
loop_
_entity.id
_entity.type
_entity.pdbx_description
1 polymer ?
#
loop_
_entity_poly.entity_id
_entity_poly.type
_entity_poly.pdbx_seq_one_letter_code
_entity_poly.pdbx_strand_id
1 'polypeptide(L)'
;YAINRLTSKYIFLDKINIINMLDKSEIDPDVLIQLKSEASSAAIGVDNLVYIKLDDGDTTAININNSEIEWNYKGKNVPLSIKGSGAIAQYSDNIYIPRDDGNIISLKNDTGKLNWLTTISPRSGRNELESLRDIEMTPIISDGSLFVGSYQGNLVSIDIFTGDIFWTKSMSVLSNLSVDDKNVYVSDNSSNVYAIDKYSGRNIWKTSMNGSVNSTQQFLYDKYTVSLSNEGHIIIIDKANGKLLSFKTLIGDVDSQARGVMRDKILYIASKDGRLNAIKIN
;
A
#
# COMPACT_ATOMS: atom_id res chain seq x y z
N TYR A 1 0.95 -6.72 12.15
CA TYR A 1 2.20 -7.50 12.22
C TYR A 1 2.95 -7.35 10.89
N ALA A 2 4.20 -6.90 10.91
CA ALA A 2 5.06 -6.91 9.74
C ALA A 2 6.05 -8.09 9.90
N ILE A 3 6.15 -8.95 8.89
CA ILE A 3 7.09 -10.06 8.87
C ILE A 3 8.21 -9.71 7.88
N ASN A 4 9.42 -9.55 8.36
CA ASN A 4 10.59 -9.48 7.47
C ASN A 4 11.01 -10.89 7.07
N ARG A 5 11.02 -11.18 5.78
CA ARG A 5 11.27 -12.50 5.21
C ARG A 5 12.68 -13.06 5.47
N LEU A 6 13.67 -12.20 5.71
CA LEU A 6 15.08 -12.60 5.86
C LEU A 6 15.51 -12.81 7.31
N THR A 7 14.80 -12.24 8.28
CA THR A 7 15.26 -12.22 9.68
C THR A 7 14.25 -12.73 10.69
N SER A 8 13.04 -13.17 10.27
CA SER A 8 11.98 -13.66 11.17
C SER A 8 11.68 -12.70 12.34
N LYS A 9 11.67 -11.39 12.10
CA LYS A 9 11.41 -10.34 13.10
C LYS A 9 9.97 -9.87 13.02
N TYR A 10 9.30 -9.72 14.16
CA TYR A 10 7.95 -9.17 14.27
C TYR A 10 8.00 -7.77 14.87
N ILE A 11 7.16 -6.86 14.36
CA ILE A 11 6.99 -5.51 14.88
C ILE A 11 5.57 -5.39 15.39
N PHE A 12 5.39 -5.10 16.70
CA PHE A 12 4.09 -4.84 17.30
C PHE A 12 3.84 -3.33 17.35
N LEU A 13 2.65 -2.89 16.90
CA LEU A 13 2.37 -1.50 16.58
C LEU A 13 2.05 -0.60 17.79
N ASP A 14 1.62 -1.13 18.93
CA ASP A 14 1.33 -0.33 20.14
C ASP A 14 2.57 0.02 20.96
N LYS A 15 3.59 -0.82 20.86
CA LYS A 15 4.93 -0.59 21.37
C LYS A 15 5.83 -1.38 20.46
N ILE A 16 6.80 -0.75 19.79
CA ILE A 16 7.70 -1.49 18.93
C ILE A 16 8.62 -2.33 19.83
N ASN A 17 8.25 -3.58 19.99
CA ASN A 17 9.17 -4.62 20.44
C ASN A 17 9.77 -5.23 19.18
N ILE A 18 11.01 -4.93 18.85
CA ILE A 18 11.74 -5.64 17.82
C ILE A 18 12.15 -6.98 18.43
N ILE A 19 11.35 -8.00 18.20
CA ILE A 19 11.61 -9.36 18.72
C ILE A 19 12.44 -10.13 17.71
N ASN A 20 13.61 -10.56 18.10
CA ASN A 20 14.42 -11.49 17.34
C ASN A 20 13.87 -12.91 17.56
N MET A 21 13.21 -13.51 16.55
CA MET A 21 12.49 -14.78 16.68
C MET A 21 13.34 -16.04 16.55
N LEU A 22 14.65 -15.93 16.49
CA LEU A 22 15.51 -17.11 16.43
C LEU A 22 15.63 -17.83 17.79
N ASP A 23 15.25 -17.18 18.89
CA ASP A 23 15.20 -17.84 20.19
C ASP A 23 14.07 -17.25 21.05
N LYS A 24 13.08 -18.06 21.39
CA LYS A 24 11.94 -17.66 22.23
C LYS A 24 12.31 -17.42 23.70
N SER A 25 13.54 -17.73 24.09
CA SER A 25 13.99 -17.67 25.46
C SER A 25 14.56 -16.32 25.90
N GLU A 26 14.85 -15.41 24.96
CA GLU A 26 15.45 -14.11 25.26
C GLU A 26 14.70 -12.98 24.55
N ILE A 27 13.47 -12.69 25.00
CA ILE A 27 12.88 -11.39 24.77
C ILE A 27 13.49 -10.46 25.80
N ASP A 28 14.45 -9.65 25.39
CA ASP A 28 14.96 -8.57 26.22
C ASP A 28 13.86 -7.48 26.31
N PRO A 29 13.21 -7.32 27.48
CA PRO A 29 12.18 -6.29 27.65
C PRO A 29 12.78 -4.87 27.58
N ASP A 30 14.10 -4.72 27.58
CA ASP A 30 14.78 -3.43 27.51
C ASP A 30 14.96 -2.92 26.07
N VAL A 31 14.63 -3.71 25.05
CA VAL A 31 14.62 -3.29 23.64
C VAL A 31 13.23 -2.72 23.27
N LEU A 32 12.73 -1.80 24.09
CA LEU A 32 11.52 -1.05 23.79
C LEU A 32 11.90 0.30 23.16
N ILE A 33 11.62 0.47 21.87
CA ILE A 33 11.73 1.79 21.26
C ILE A 33 10.38 2.48 21.38
N GLN A 34 10.35 3.54 22.19
CA GLN A 34 9.17 4.37 22.29
C GLN A 34 9.12 5.32 21.10
N LEU A 35 8.13 5.13 20.24
CA LEU A 35 7.84 6.08 19.17
C LEU A 35 7.21 7.33 19.72
N LYS A 36 7.46 8.44 19.02
CA LYS A 36 6.87 9.77 19.33
C LYS A 36 5.35 9.79 19.12
N SER A 37 4.85 9.02 18.17
CA SER A 37 3.45 8.92 17.77
C SER A 37 3.14 7.48 17.33
N GLU A 38 1.87 7.16 17.14
CA GLU A 38 1.43 5.85 16.64
C GLU A 38 1.93 5.60 15.21
N ALA A 39 2.15 4.33 14.88
CA ALA A 39 2.49 3.96 13.52
C ALA A 39 1.22 3.95 12.65
N SER A 40 1.21 4.70 11.55
CA SER A 40 0.06 4.84 10.65
C SER A 40 -0.02 3.73 9.60
N SER A 41 1.05 2.97 9.39
CA SER A 41 1.09 1.90 8.39
C SER A 41 2.02 0.77 8.81
N ALA A 42 1.98 -0.35 8.06
CA ALA A 42 2.95 -1.41 8.24
C ALA A 42 4.37 -0.90 8.01
N ALA A 43 5.28 -1.26 8.89
CA ALA A 43 6.69 -0.96 8.74
C ALA A 43 7.33 -1.81 7.62
N ILE A 44 8.37 -1.28 6.99
CA ILE A 44 9.17 -2.00 6.00
C ILE A 44 10.61 -2.13 6.49
N GLY A 45 11.18 -3.33 6.41
CA GLY A 45 12.58 -3.58 6.72
C GLY A 45 13.41 -3.68 5.44
N VAL A 46 14.53 -2.95 5.41
CA VAL A 46 15.54 -3.02 4.35
C VAL A 46 16.90 -3.08 5.00
N ASP A 47 17.68 -4.10 4.71
CA ASP A 47 18.97 -4.36 5.35
C ASP A 47 18.85 -4.35 6.88
N ASN A 48 19.55 -3.44 7.54
CA ASN A 48 19.55 -3.28 8.99
C ASN A 48 18.60 -2.17 9.49
N LEU A 49 17.79 -1.56 8.61
CA LEU A 49 16.89 -0.47 8.95
C LEU A 49 15.43 -0.89 8.82
N VAL A 50 14.61 -0.39 9.75
CA VAL A 50 13.16 -0.49 9.71
C VAL A 50 12.60 0.93 9.60
N TYR A 51 11.78 1.15 8.59
CA TYR A 51 11.14 2.44 8.33
C TYR A 51 9.69 2.40 8.79
N ILE A 52 9.29 3.42 9.52
CA ILE A 52 7.97 3.53 10.12
C ILE A 52 7.40 4.90 9.79
N LYS A 53 6.22 4.91 9.18
CA LYS A 53 5.41 6.11 8.99
C LYS A 53 4.56 6.33 10.25
N LEU A 54 4.57 7.53 10.79
CA LEU A 54 3.86 7.89 12.01
C LEU A 54 2.62 8.73 11.72
N ASP A 55 1.65 8.70 12.61
CA ASP A 55 0.37 9.43 12.52
C ASP A 55 0.53 10.96 12.52
N ASP A 56 1.61 11.48 13.10
CA ASP A 56 1.94 12.91 13.05
C ASP A 56 2.56 13.36 11.72
N GLY A 57 2.68 12.42 10.77
CA GLY A 57 3.27 12.64 9.45
C GLY A 57 4.78 12.46 9.39
N ASP A 58 5.44 12.19 10.50
CA ASP A 58 6.87 11.91 10.54
C ASP A 58 7.16 10.51 9.99
N THR A 59 8.41 10.30 9.56
CA THR A 59 8.91 8.97 9.17
C THR A 59 10.23 8.73 9.87
N THR A 60 10.35 7.61 10.55
CA THR A 60 11.50 7.24 11.37
C THR A 60 12.18 5.99 10.82
N ALA A 61 13.51 6.01 10.74
CA ALA A 61 14.31 4.82 10.48
C ALA A 61 15.00 4.36 11.77
N ILE A 62 14.88 3.07 12.06
CA ILE A 62 15.42 2.44 13.24
C ILE A 62 16.39 1.35 12.83
N ASN A 63 17.59 1.38 13.40
CA ASN A 63 18.57 0.34 13.21
C ASN A 63 18.25 -0.87 14.11
N ILE A 64 18.07 -2.03 13.49
CA ILE A 64 17.66 -3.26 14.19
C ILE A 64 18.78 -3.90 15.01
N ASN A 65 20.03 -3.52 14.78
CA ASN A 65 21.18 -4.12 15.49
C ASN A 65 21.41 -3.47 16.85
N ASN A 66 21.23 -2.14 16.95
CA ASN A 66 21.43 -1.38 18.17
C ASN A 66 20.16 -0.76 18.75
N SER A 67 19.02 -0.91 18.04
CA SER A 67 17.71 -0.35 18.43
C SER A 67 17.69 1.17 18.54
N GLU A 68 18.57 1.87 17.82
CA GLU A 68 18.64 3.32 17.80
C GLU A 68 17.92 3.91 16.60
N ILE A 69 17.41 5.14 16.76
CA ILE A 69 16.88 5.93 15.65
C ILE A 69 18.05 6.49 14.86
N GLU A 70 18.21 6.04 13.61
CA GLU A 70 19.25 6.52 12.71
C GLU A 70 18.91 7.92 12.17
N TRP A 71 17.66 8.10 11.78
CA TRP A 71 17.18 9.39 11.31
C TRP A 71 15.65 9.51 11.48
N ASN A 72 15.21 10.76 11.49
CA ASN A 72 13.79 11.12 11.52
C ASN A 72 13.52 12.22 10.50
N TYR A 73 12.65 11.94 9.53
CA TYR A 73 12.14 12.92 8.58
C TYR A 73 10.87 13.54 9.11
N LYS A 74 10.91 14.86 9.32
CA LYS A 74 9.72 15.61 9.78
C LYS A 74 8.74 15.81 8.64
N GLY A 75 7.57 15.25 8.81
CA GLY A 75 6.45 15.40 7.91
C GLY A 75 5.53 16.56 8.29
N LYS A 76 4.51 16.74 7.47
CA LYS A 76 3.44 17.71 7.75
C LYS A 76 2.24 16.95 8.30
N ASN A 77 1.83 17.27 9.51
CA ASN A 77 0.57 16.78 10.06
C ASN A 77 -0.61 17.44 9.33
N VAL A 78 -1.62 16.66 8.99
CA VAL A 78 -2.86 17.15 8.38
C VAL A 78 -3.99 17.11 9.42
N PRO A 79 -4.84 18.15 9.52
CA PRO A 79 -5.88 18.22 10.55
C PRO A 79 -6.90 17.09 10.45
N LEU A 80 -7.20 16.65 9.22
CA LEU A 80 -8.12 15.56 8.94
C LEU A 80 -7.51 14.62 7.88
N SER A 81 -7.48 13.34 8.19
CA SER A 81 -7.03 12.24 7.34
C SER A 81 -7.96 11.06 7.52
N ILE A 82 -8.09 10.22 6.49
CA ILE A 82 -8.77 8.91 6.58
C ILE A 82 -7.95 7.97 7.48
N LYS A 83 -6.72 8.35 7.79
CA LYS A 83 -5.73 7.54 8.55
C LYS A 83 -5.49 6.19 7.90
N GLY A 84 -5.15 6.23 6.65
CA GLY A 84 -4.98 5.04 5.87
C GLY A 84 -3.64 4.33 6.04
N SER A 85 -3.64 3.13 5.54
CA SER A 85 -2.56 2.16 5.72
C SER A 85 -1.55 2.13 4.58
N GLY A 86 -1.49 3.16 3.75
CA GLY A 86 -0.52 3.22 2.64
C GLY A 86 0.91 3.05 3.15
N ALA A 87 1.48 1.86 2.89
CA ALA A 87 2.81 1.53 3.38
C ALA A 87 3.90 2.16 2.50
N ILE A 88 5.09 2.26 3.08
CA ILE A 88 6.30 2.70 2.38
C ILE A 88 6.65 1.66 1.32
N ALA A 89 7.00 2.11 0.11
CA ALA A 89 7.64 1.29 -0.92
C ALA A 89 9.15 1.54 -0.93
N GLN A 90 9.93 0.56 -1.39
CA GLN A 90 11.39 0.65 -1.46
C GLN A 90 11.88 0.17 -2.83
N TYR A 91 12.87 0.88 -3.37
CA TYR A 91 13.59 0.48 -4.56
C TYR A 91 15.01 1.04 -4.54
N SER A 92 16.01 0.16 -4.72
CA SER A 92 17.43 0.52 -4.60
C SER A 92 17.72 1.25 -3.28
N ASP A 93 18.39 2.39 -3.30
CA ASP A 93 18.78 3.16 -2.13
C ASP A 93 17.72 4.19 -1.69
N ASN A 94 16.48 4.03 -2.13
CA ASN A 94 15.42 5.00 -1.88
C ASN A 94 14.18 4.34 -1.29
N ILE A 95 13.49 5.09 -0.44
CA ILE A 95 12.14 4.78 0.02
C ILE A 95 11.16 5.83 -0.50
N TYR A 96 9.92 5.37 -0.72
CA TYR A 96 8.84 6.16 -1.29
C TYR A 96 7.66 6.14 -0.34
N ILE A 97 7.28 7.30 0.17
CA ILE A 97 6.36 7.44 1.29
C ILE A 97 5.09 8.14 0.81
N PRO A 98 3.95 7.43 0.76
CA PRO A 98 2.66 8.04 0.51
C PRO A 98 2.22 8.85 1.73
N ARG A 99 1.65 10.04 1.49
CA ARG A 99 1.28 10.97 2.54
C ARG A 99 -0.21 11.33 2.50
N ASP A 100 -0.72 11.69 3.67
CA ASP A 100 -2.13 12.04 3.87
C ASP A 100 -2.48 13.45 3.33
N ASP A 101 -1.49 14.20 2.88
CA ASP A 101 -1.67 15.53 2.26
C ASP A 101 -1.74 15.49 0.71
N GLY A 102 -1.82 14.30 0.11
CA GLY A 102 -1.84 14.10 -1.34
C GLY A 102 -0.49 14.22 -2.01
N ASN A 103 0.58 14.17 -1.22
CA ASN A 103 1.96 14.15 -1.70
C ASN A 103 2.53 12.74 -1.61
N ILE A 104 3.50 12.47 -2.47
CA ILE A 104 4.44 11.36 -2.32
C ILE A 104 5.84 11.92 -2.24
N ILE A 105 6.67 11.36 -1.38
CA ILE A 105 8.07 11.79 -1.22
C ILE A 105 9.00 10.61 -1.45
N SER A 106 10.18 10.91 -1.98
CA SER A 106 11.30 9.97 -2.04
C SER A 106 12.41 10.44 -1.11
N LEU A 107 12.86 9.54 -0.23
CA LEU A 107 13.99 9.77 0.66
C LEU A 107 15.09 8.76 0.38
N LYS A 108 16.34 9.17 0.64
CA LYS A 108 17.46 8.24 0.77
C LYS A 108 17.23 7.33 1.97
N ASN A 109 17.38 6.03 1.78
CA ASN A 109 17.11 5.05 2.83
C ASN A 109 18.08 5.15 4.02
N ASP A 110 19.35 5.46 3.78
CA ASP A 110 20.42 5.53 4.78
C ASP A 110 20.41 6.82 5.62
N THR A 111 19.98 7.94 5.06
CA THR A 111 20.10 9.28 5.68
C THR A 111 18.78 10.01 5.89
N GLY A 112 17.69 9.52 5.33
CA GLY A 112 16.39 10.22 5.34
C GLY A 112 16.40 11.53 4.54
N LYS A 113 17.43 11.79 3.73
CA LYS A 113 17.53 13.01 2.91
C LYS A 113 16.49 12.98 1.80
N LEU A 114 15.76 14.08 1.66
CA LEU A 114 14.77 14.25 0.61
C LEU A 114 15.43 14.27 -0.78
N ASN A 115 15.00 13.37 -1.67
CA ASN A 115 15.35 13.41 -3.09
C ASN A 115 14.38 14.32 -3.85
N TRP A 116 13.07 14.01 -3.73
CA TRP A 116 12.00 14.77 -4.37
C TRP A 116 10.68 14.66 -3.61
N LEU A 117 9.79 15.60 -3.85
CA LEU A 117 8.41 15.62 -3.39
C LEU A 117 7.51 15.92 -4.58
N THR A 118 6.47 15.11 -4.78
CA THR A 118 5.51 15.29 -5.85
C THR A 118 4.09 15.33 -5.30
N THR A 119 3.33 16.37 -5.64
CA THR A 119 1.92 16.49 -5.32
C THR A 119 1.11 15.80 -6.41
N ILE A 120 0.45 14.68 -6.07
CA ILE A 120 -0.36 13.92 -7.02
C ILE A 120 -1.82 14.39 -7.03
N SER A 121 -2.28 14.92 -5.91
CA SER A 121 -3.66 15.42 -5.74
C SER A 121 -3.65 16.61 -4.80
N PRO A 122 -3.61 17.84 -5.32
CA PRO A 122 -3.66 19.03 -4.50
C PRO A 122 -4.94 19.06 -3.64
N ARG A 123 -4.79 19.37 -2.37
CA ARG A 123 -5.95 19.56 -1.50
C ARG A 123 -6.79 20.73 -2.00
N SER A 124 -8.02 20.45 -2.37
CA SER A 124 -8.99 21.44 -2.86
C SER A 124 -10.38 21.02 -2.41
N GLY A 125 -11.19 21.97 -1.96
CA GLY A 125 -12.54 21.71 -1.46
C GLY A 125 -13.06 22.89 -0.67
N ARG A 126 -14.36 22.95 -0.42
CA ARG A 126 -15.03 24.01 0.36
C ARG A 126 -14.98 23.75 1.85
N ASN A 127 -14.71 22.51 2.23
CA ASN A 127 -14.59 22.06 3.61
C ASN A 127 -13.49 20.98 3.73
N GLU A 128 -13.19 20.56 4.95
CA GLU A 128 -12.14 19.59 5.23
C GLU A 128 -12.42 18.21 4.58
N LEU A 129 -13.68 17.75 4.57
CA LEU A 129 -14.06 16.47 3.97
C LEU A 129 -13.88 16.48 2.44
N GLU A 130 -14.24 17.56 1.78
CA GLU A 130 -14.02 17.70 0.33
C GLU A 130 -12.54 17.85 -0.03
N SER A 131 -11.71 18.25 0.91
CA SER A 131 -10.27 18.45 0.73
C SER A 131 -9.42 17.22 1.03
N LEU A 132 -10.02 16.10 1.46
CA LEU A 132 -9.31 14.83 1.68
C LEU A 132 -8.67 14.34 0.38
N ARG A 133 -7.36 14.05 0.43
CA ARG A 133 -6.56 13.57 -0.71
C ARG A 133 -5.54 12.51 -0.27
N ASP A 134 -5.90 11.79 0.77
CA ASP A 134 -5.04 10.79 1.39
C ASP A 134 -4.61 9.73 0.39
N ILE A 135 -3.35 9.33 0.47
CA ILE A 135 -2.82 8.22 -0.31
C ILE A 135 -2.83 6.97 0.58
N GLU A 136 -3.89 6.18 0.40
CA GLU A 136 -4.19 5.02 1.23
C GLU A 136 -3.50 3.74 0.75
N MET A 137 -3.01 3.74 -0.45
CA MET A 137 -2.39 2.58 -1.06
C MET A 137 -0.87 2.58 -0.92
N THR A 138 -0.29 1.39 -0.89
CA THR A 138 1.16 1.21 -1.04
C THR A 138 1.55 1.47 -2.49
N PRO A 139 2.50 2.38 -2.77
CA PRO A 139 2.98 2.61 -4.12
C PRO A 139 3.57 1.34 -4.73
N ILE A 140 3.31 1.10 -6.01
CA ILE A 140 3.89 -0.02 -6.77
C ILE A 140 4.93 0.51 -7.73
N ILE A 141 6.10 -0.12 -7.73
CA ILE A 141 7.21 0.24 -8.60
C ILE A 141 7.41 -0.83 -9.67
N SER A 142 7.47 -0.41 -10.92
CA SER A 142 7.73 -1.26 -12.07
C SER A 142 8.39 -0.48 -13.20
N ASP A 143 9.51 -1.01 -13.74
CA ASP A 143 10.26 -0.45 -14.89
C ASP A 143 10.57 1.05 -14.77
N GLY A 144 11.10 1.48 -13.62
CA GLY A 144 11.46 2.88 -13.39
C GLY A 144 10.28 3.81 -13.15
N SER A 145 9.05 3.30 -13.11
CA SER A 145 7.84 4.05 -12.82
C SER A 145 7.26 3.66 -11.47
N LEU A 146 6.74 4.64 -10.75
CA LEU A 146 5.98 4.49 -9.52
C LEU A 146 4.50 4.79 -9.79
N PHE A 147 3.62 3.86 -9.44
CA PHE A 147 2.18 3.98 -9.61
C PHE A 147 1.52 4.17 -8.25
N VAL A 148 0.75 5.23 -8.13
CA VAL A 148 0.08 5.58 -6.87
C VAL A 148 -1.21 6.35 -7.13
N GLY A 149 -2.22 6.12 -6.30
CA GLY A 149 -3.51 6.81 -6.36
C GLY A 149 -3.90 7.42 -5.02
N SER A 150 -4.78 8.40 -5.04
CA SER A 150 -5.30 9.06 -3.86
C SER A 150 -6.82 9.02 -3.79
N TYR A 151 -7.34 9.12 -2.58
CA TYR A 151 -8.77 9.30 -2.34
C TYR A 151 -9.24 10.64 -2.92
N GLN A 152 -10.41 10.65 -3.56
CA GLN A 152 -11.00 11.83 -4.23
C GLN A 152 -10.03 12.61 -5.15
N GLY A 153 -9.00 11.94 -5.66
CA GLY A 153 -7.93 12.59 -6.40
C GLY A 153 -7.59 11.89 -7.72
N ASN A 154 -6.32 11.60 -7.89
CA ASN A 154 -5.77 11.06 -9.12
C ASN A 154 -5.06 9.73 -8.90
N LEU A 155 -5.02 8.92 -9.95
CA LEU A 155 -4.04 7.88 -10.17
C LEU A 155 -2.93 8.45 -11.07
N VAL A 156 -1.68 8.25 -10.70
CA VAL A 156 -0.52 8.79 -11.43
C VAL A 156 0.54 7.74 -11.65
N SER A 157 1.32 7.93 -12.71
CA SER A 157 2.62 7.30 -12.92
C SER A 157 3.71 8.36 -12.80
N ILE A 158 4.75 8.09 -12.04
CA ILE A 158 5.82 9.01 -11.68
C ILE A 158 7.16 8.36 -11.99
N ASP A 159 8.11 9.12 -12.52
CA ASP A 159 9.51 8.72 -12.61
C ASP A 159 10.10 8.55 -11.21
N ILE A 160 10.59 7.35 -10.88
CA ILE A 160 11.09 7.06 -9.52
C ILE A 160 12.36 7.85 -9.16
N PHE A 161 13.12 8.32 -10.13
CA PHE A 161 14.38 9.02 -9.92
C PHE A 161 14.20 10.53 -9.78
N THR A 162 13.32 11.13 -10.61
CA THR A 162 13.15 12.59 -10.68
C THR A 162 11.91 13.07 -9.95
N GLY A 163 10.89 12.22 -9.76
CA GLY A 163 9.60 12.62 -9.24
C GLY A 163 8.67 13.26 -10.27
N ASP A 164 9.07 13.30 -11.56
CA ASP A 164 8.24 13.86 -12.62
C ASP A 164 7.05 12.96 -12.95
N ILE A 165 5.89 13.56 -13.18
CA ILE A 165 4.67 12.81 -13.51
C ILE A 165 4.69 12.47 -15.00
N PHE A 166 4.67 11.19 -15.35
CA PHE A 166 4.52 10.71 -16.72
C PHE A 166 3.10 10.85 -17.23
N TRP A 167 2.12 10.48 -16.42
CA TRP A 167 0.71 10.67 -16.73
C TRP A 167 -0.14 10.76 -15.45
N THR A 168 -1.28 11.42 -15.61
CA THR A 168 -2.29 11.60 -14.56
C THR A 168 -3.65 11.15 -15.08
N LYS A 169 -4.39 10.45 -14.24
CA LYS A 169 -5.77 10.03 -14.50
C LYS A 169 -6.66 10.42 -13.33
N SER A 170 -7.70 11.22 -13.61
CA SER A 170 -8.69 11.55 -12.58
C SER A 170 -9.49 10.31 -12.21
N MET A 171 -9.20 9.77 -11.01
CA MET A 171 -9.76 8.53 -10.48
C MET A 171 -9.53 8.47 -8.97
N SER A 172 -10.60 8.36 -8.20
CA SER A 172 -10.50 8.11 -6.76
C SER A 172 -10.10 6.66 -6.49
N VAL A 173 -8.96 6.45 -5.85
CA VAL A 173 -8.41 5.14 -5.55
C VAL A 173 -8.19 4.99 -4.05
N LEU A 174 -8.82 3.98 -3.45
CA LEU A 174 -8.61 3.57 -2.05
C LEU A 174 -7.96 2.20 -1.93
N SER A 175 -7.96 1.43 -3.01
CA SER A 175 -7.48 0.05 -3.02
C SER A 175 -6.05 -0.05 -3.56
N ASN A 176 -5.34 -1.10 -3.11
CA ASN A 176 -4.06 -1.42 -3.73
C ASN A 176 -4.26 -1.89 -5.18
N LEU A 177 -3.41 -1.41 -6.06
CA LEU A 177 -3.36 -1.79 -7.46
C LEU A 177 -2.38 -2.94 -7.70
N SER A 178 -2.36 -3.47 -8.91
CA SER A 178 -1.33 -4.40 -9.39
C SER A 178 -0.84 -3.97 -10.76
N VAL A 179 0.40 -4.30 -11.07
CA VAL A 179 1.04 -3.92 -12.33
C VAL A 179 1.68 -5.16 -12.95
N ASP A 180 1.46 -5.36 -14.24
CA ASP A 180 2.25 -6.32 -15.05
C ASP A 180 3.11 -5.58 -16.09
N ASP A 181 3.64 -6.30 -17.06
CA ASP A 181 4.55 -5.72 -18.07
C ASP A 181 3.89 -4.62 -18.91
N LYS A 182 2.56 -4.63 -19.08
CA LYS A 182 1.82 -3.76 -19.98
C LYS A 182 0.81 -2.86 -19.30
N ASN A 183 0.20 -3.33 -18.22
CA ASN A 183 -1.00 -2.70 -17.66
C ASN A 183 -0.91 -2.50 -16.14
N VAL A 184 -1.62 -1.49 -15.69
CA VAL A 184 -2.00 -1.24 -14.31
C VAL A 184 -3.44 -1.70 -14.10
N TYR A 185 -3.68 -2.55 -13.10
CA TYR A 185 -5.01 -3.02 -12.71
C TYR A 185 -5.42 -2.36 -11.41
N VAL A 186 -6.54 -1.68 -11.41
CA VAL A 186 -7.00 -0.86 -10.28
C VAL A 186 -8.51 -0.82 -10.20
N SER A 187 -9.05 -0.66 -9.01
CA SER A 187 -10.48 -0.38 -8.80
C SER A 187 -10.70 1.05 -8.31
N ASP A 188 -11.81 1.64 -8.78
CA ASP A 188 -12.29 2.93 -8.29
C ASP A 188 -13.32 2.76 -7.15
N ASN A 189 -13.68 3.89 -6.52
CA ASN A 189 -14.68 3.91 -5.45
C ASN A 189 -16.12 3.62 -5.92
N SER A 190 -16.33 3.51 -7.24
CA SER A 190 -17.63 3.17 -7.83
C SER A 190 -17.73 1.70 -8.20
N SER A 191 -16.89 0.86 -7.63
CA SER A 191 -16.85 -0.60 -7.88
C SER A 191 -16.56 -0.97 -9.33
N ASN A 192 -15.79 -0.17 -10.05
CA ASN A 192 -15.30 -0.54 -11.36
C ASN A 192 -13.84 -0.99 -11.27
N VAL A 193 -13.49 -2.03 -12.02
CA VAL A 193 -12.12 -2.49 -12.22
C VAL A 193 -11.65 -2.06 -13.60
N TYR A 194 -10.43 -1.58 -13.68
CA TYR A 194 -9.82 -1.10 -14.91
C TYR A 194 -8.52 -1.85 -15.18
N ALA A 195 -8.25 -2.10 -16.48
CA ALA A 195 -6.89 -2.21 -16.96
C ALA A 195 -6.54 -0.90 -17.68
N ILE A 196 -5.41 -0.35 -17.30
CA ILE A 196 -4.89 0.93 -17.80
C ILE A 196 -3.53 0.65 -18.41
N ASP A 197 -3.29 1.13 -19.63
CA ASP A 197 -1.97 1.03 -20.25
C ASP A 197 -0.92 1.72 -19.37
N LYS A 198 0.10 0.98 -19.02
CA LYS A 198 1.12 1.37 -18.05
C LYS A 198 1.89 2.63 -18.44
N TYR A 199 2.10 2.86 -19.72
CA TYR A 199 2.92 3.94 -20.25
C TYR A 199 2.13 5.20 -20.59
N SER A 200 0.88 5.05 -21.02
CA SER A 200 0.05 6.17 -21.49
C SER A 200 -1.08 6.57 -20.56
N GLY A 201 -1.42 5.76 -19.55
CA GLY A 201 -2.56 6.00 -18.68
C GLY A 201 -3.93 5.81 -19.33
N ARG A 202 -4.01 5.27 -20.58
CA ARG A 202 -5.28 5.05 -21.30
C ARG A 202 -5.97 3.78 -20.80
N ASN A 203 -7.29 3.81 -20.74
CA ASN A 203 -8.06 2.59 -20.46
C ASN A 203 -7.92 1.59 -21.60
N ILE A 204 -7.55 0.37 -21.24
CA ILE A 204 -7.64 -0.81 -22.12
C ILE A 204 -9.05 -1.38 -22.03
N TRP A 205 -9.54 -1.59 -20.81
CA TRP A 205 -10.90 -1.99 -20.53
C TRP A 205 -11.37 -1.48 -19.16
N LYS A 206 -12.69 -1.49 -18.97
CA LYS A 206 -13.37 -1.19 -17.71
C LYS A 206 -14.44 -2.24 -17.49
N THR A 207 -14.50 -2.81 -16.29
CA THR A 207 -15.53 -3.78 -15.88
C THR A 207 -16.26 -3.21 -14.68
N SER A 208 -17.60 -3.04 -14.81
CA SER A 208 -18.45 -2.59 -13.72
C SER A 208 -18.95 -3.78 -12.91
N MET A 209 -18.87 -3.69 -11.59
CA MET A 209 -19.29 -4.75 -10.65
C MET A 209 -20.74 -4.59 -10.20
N ASN A 210 -21.56 -3.77 -10.88
CA ASN A 210 -22.99 -3.56 -10.62
C ASN A 210 -23.33 -3.44 -9.11
N GLY A 211 -22.90 -2.33 -8.50
CA GLY A 211 -23.28 -1.93 -7.13
C GLY A 211 -22.44 -2.54 -6.02
N SER A 212 -22.18 -1.78 -5.01
CA SER A 212 -21.72 -2.10 -3.64
C SER A 212 -20.56 -3.08 -3.40
N VAL A 213 -19.73 -3.42 -4.37
CA VAL A 213 -18.54 -4.24 -4.13
C VAL A 213 -17.31 -3.34 -4.01
N ASN A 214 -17.03 -2.83 -2.82
CA ASN A 214 -15.81 -2.07 -2.60
C ASN A 214 -14.59 -2.99 -2.67
N SER A 215 -13.86 -2.93 -3.78
CA SER A 215 -12.64 -3.71 -3.96
C SER A 215 -11.49 -3.14 -3.13
N THR A 216 -10.82 -3.99 -2.37
CA THR A 216 -9.73 -3.61 -1.47
C THR A 216 -8.36 -3.83 -2.05
N GLN A 217 -8.21 -4.82 -2.91
CA GLN A 217 -6.92 -5.18 -3.48
C GLN A 217 -7.08 -5.91 -4.81
N GLN A 218 -6.16 -5.65 -5.72
CA GLN A 218 -6.02 -6.38 -6.98
C GLN A 218 -4.84 -7.34 -6.89
N PHE A 219 -5.01 -8.56 -7.42
CA PHE A 219 -3.95 -9.56 -7.54
C PHE A 219 -3.84 -10.00 -8.99
N LEU A 220 -2.63 -10.34 -9.41
CA LEU A 220 -2.39 -10.89 -10.74
C LEU A 220 -2.05 -12.38 -10.63
N TYR A 221 -2.70 -13.17 -11.45
CA TYR A 221 -2.42 -14.58 -11.57
C TYR A 221 -2.62 -15.05 -13.01
N ASP A 222 -1.54 -15.45 -13.70
CA ASP A 222 -1.56 -15.88 -15.08
C ASP A 222 -2.30 -14.88 -15.99
N LYS A 223 -3.38 -15.32 -16.65
CA LYS A 223 -4.25 -14.49 -17.49
C LYS A 223 -5.38 -13.80 -16.75
N TYR A 224 -5.39 -13.82 -15.43
CA TYR A 224 -6.45 -13.27 -14.61
C TYR A 224 -5.98 -12.10 -13.76
N THR A 225 -6.86 -11.13 -13.55
CA THR A 225 -6.82 -10.26 -12.36
C THR A 225 -7.89 -10.72 -11.39
N VAL A 226 -7.52 -10.77 -10.12
CA VAL A 226 -8.40 -11.20 -9.03
C VAL A 226 -8.61 -10.02 -8.10
N SER A 227 -9.87 -9.59 -7.95
CA SER A 227 -10.25 -8.54 -7.02
C SER A 227 -10.81 -9.16 -5.74
N LEU A 228 -10.40 -8.60 -4.61
CA LEU A 228 -10.98 -8.91 -3.31
C LEU A 228 -11.85 -7.73 -2.87
N SER A 229 -13.02 -7.98 -2.27
CA SER A 229 -13.88 -6.94 -1.69
C SER A 229 -13.88 -6.97 -0.15
N ASN A 230 -14.31 -5.85 0.45
CA ASN A 230 -14.51 -5.73 1.90
C ASN A 230 -15.52 -6.73 2.44
N GLU A 231 -16.50 -7.11 1.62
CA GLU A 231 -17.55 -8.07 1.98
C GLU A 231 -17.11 -9.52 1.76
N GLY A 232 -15.83 -9.76 1.46
CA GLY A 232 -15.30 -11.10 1.25
C GLY A 232 -15.65 -11.71 -0.10
N HIS A 233 -15.95 -10.88 -1.12
CA HIS A 233 -16.13 -11.38 -2.48
C HIS A 233 -14.80 -11.52 -3.20
N ILE A 234 -14.61 -12.65 -3.90
CA ILE A 234 -13.53 -12.87 -4.84
C ILE A 234 -14.10 -12.79 -6.26
N ILE A 235 -13.48 -11.94 -7.05
CA ILE A 235 -13.91 -11.62 -8.39
C ILE A 235 -12.75 -11.91 -9.33
N ILE A 236 -12.99 -12.77 -10.33
CA ILE A 236 -11.98 -13.17 -11.30
C ILE A 236 -12.34 -12.57 -12.66
N ILE A 237 -11.41 -11.81 -13.23
CA ILE A 237 -11.57 -11.10 -14.50
C ILE A 237 -10.45 -11.52 -15.44
N ASP A 238 -10.78 -11.71 -16.71
CA ASP A 238 -9.80 -11.95 -17.78
C ASP A 238 -9.00 -10.66 -18.05
N LYS A 239 -7.68 -10.73 -17.94
CA LYS A 239 -6.79 -9.57 -18.12
C LYS A 239 -6.82 -9.01 -19.55
N ALA A 240 -7.07 -9.86 -20.55
CA ALA A 240 -6.98 -9.43 -21.93
C ALA A 240 -8.16 -8.55 -22.37
N ASN A 241 -9.35 -8.79 -21.81
CA ASN A 241 -10.58 -8.16 -22.31
C ASN A 241 -11.53 -7.62 -21.22
N GLY A 242 -11.18 -7.82 -19.95
CA GLY A 242 -12.00 -7.37 -18.83
C GLY A 242 -13.26 -8.20 -18.56
N LYS A 243 -13.39 -9.37 -19.19
CA LYS A 243 -14.59 -10.21 -18.99
C LYS A 243 -14.62 -10.77 -17.59
N LEU A 244 -15.74 -10.58 -16.88
CA LEU A 244 -16.02 -11.21 -15.60
C LEU A 244 -16.18 -12.72 -15.80
N LEU A 245 -15.34 -13.51 -15.15
CA LEU A 245 -15.32 -14.98 -15.26
C LEU A 245 -15.95 -15.66 -14.05
N SER A 246 -15.72 -15.10 -12.85
CA SER A 246 -16.22 -15.70 -11.61
C SER A 246 -16.48 -14.60 -10.56
N PHE A 247 -17.53 -14.80 -9.79
CA PHE A 247 -17.86 -14.04 -8.60
C PHE A 247 -18.22 -15.04 -7.50
N LYS A 248 -17.45 -15.04 -6.39
CA LYS A 248 -17.69 -15.92 -5.25
C LYS A 248 -17.65 -15.13 -3.96
N THR A 249 -18.60 -15.37 -3.08
CA THR A 249 -18.59 -14.88 -1.71
C THR A 249 -17.78 -15.84 -0.86
N LEU A 250 -16.78 -15.32 -0.15
CA LEU A 250 -16.10 -16.04 0.92
C LEU A 250 -16.94 -16.00 2.19
N ILE A 251 -16.68 -16.94 3.10
CA ILE A 251 -17.29 -16.95 4.42
C ILE A 251 -16.60 -15.89 5.29
N GLY A 252 -17.31 -14.81 5.63
CA GLY A 252 -16.89 -13.78 6.56
C GLY A 252 -16.41 -12.48 5.91
N ASP A 253 -16.56 -11.38 6.64
CA ASP A 253 -16.09 -10.07 6.23
C ASP A 253 -14.56 -10.03 6.19
N VAL A 254 -14.02 -9.43 5.14
CA VAL A 254 -12.61 -9.13 5.01
C VAL A 254 -12.40 -7.69 5.46
N ASP A 255 -11.33 -7.43 6.20
CA ASP A 255 -10.98 -6.06 6.56
C ASP A 255 -10.73 -5.25 5.27
N SER A 256 -11.20 -4.00 5.23
CA SER A 256 -10.91 -3.07 4.13
C SER A 256 -9.41 -2.87 3.92
N GLN A 257 -8.62 -3.16 4.93
CA GLN A 257 -7.16 -3.12 4.93
C GLN A 257 -6.52 -4.51 4.85
N ALA A 258 -7.33 -5.59 4.75
CA ALA A 258 -6.80 -6.94 4.66
C ALA A 258 -5.90 -7.05 3.42
N ARG A 259 -4.67 -7.39 3.65
CA ARG A 259 -3.71 -7.69 2.59
C ARG A 259 -3.76 -9.19 2.32
N GLY A 260 -4.25 -9.55 1.15
CA GLY A 260 -4.07 -10.89 0.63
C GLY A 260 -2.66 -11.05 0.04
N VAL A 261 -2.20 -12.28 -0.02
CA VAL A 261 -0.96 -12.65 -0.70
C VAL A 261 -1.27 -13.76 -1.68
N MET A 262 -0.94 -13.54 -2.96
CA MET A 262 -1.04 -14.57 -3.99
C MET A 262 0.30 -15.31 -4.08
N ARG A 263 0.29 -16.63 -3.88
CA ARG A 263 1.46 -17.48 -4.04
C ARG A 263 1.05 -18.87 -4.56
N ASP A 264 1.73 -19.36 -5.60
CA ASP A 264 1.58 -20.73 -6.14
C ASP A 264 0.11 -21.12 -6.41
N LYS A 265 -0.66 -20.23 -7.07
CA LYS A 265 -2.10 -20.39 -7.36
C LYS A 265 -3.01 -20.30 -6.13
N ILE A 266 -2.49 -19.96 -4.98
CA ILE A 266 -3.26 -19.84 -3.75
C ILE A 266 -3.29 -18.38 -3.32
N LEU A 267 -4.49 -17.86 -3.14
CA LEU A 267 -4.72 -16.56 -2.52
C LEU A 267 -4.93 -16.76 -1.02
N TYR A 268 -4.04 -16.21 -0.21
CA TYR A 268 -4.12 -16.21 1.25
C TYR A 268 -4.72 -14.89 1.71
N ILE A 269 -5.77 -14.94 2.52
CA ILE A 269 -6.49 -13.76 3.01
C ILE A 269 -6.78 -13.93 4.50
N ALA A 270 -6.43 -12.90 5.28
CA ALA A 270 -6.87 -12.82 6.67
C ALA A 270 -8.26 -12.16 6.73
N SER A 271 -9.20 -12.77 7.45
CA SER A 271 -10.52 -12.21 7.71
C SER A 271 -10.58 -11.50 9.07
N LYS A 272 -11.57 -10.63 9.26
CA LYS A 272 -11.76 -9.84 10.50
C LYS A 272 -11.92 -10.69 11.76
N ASP A 273 -12.43 -11.89 11.63
CA ASP A 273 -12.59 -12.85 12.72
C ASP A 273 -11.29 -13.61 13.08
N GLY A 274 -10.15 -13.21 12.49
CA GLY A 274 -8.83 -13.78 12.75
C GLY A 274 -8.52 -15.07 11.98
N ARG A 275 -9.37 -15.49 11.05
CA ARG A 275 -9.12 -16.69 10.23
C ARG A 275 -8.20 -16.36 9.05
N LEU A 276 -7.33 -17.32 8.74
CA LEU A 276 -6.55 -17.31 7.49
C LEU A 276 -7.23 -18.22 6.47
N ASN A 277 -7.70 -17.64 5.38
CA ASN A 277 -8.29 -18.35 4.26
C ASN A 277 -7.25 -18.60 3.16
N ALA A 278 -7.17 -19.83 2.66
CA ALA A 278 -6.32 -20.22 1.53
C ALA A 278 -7.21 -20.68 0.38
N ILE A 279 -7.23 -19.93 -0.71
CA ILE A 279 -8.14 -20.14 -1.83
C ILE A 279 -7.34 -20.46 -3.07
N LYS A 280 -7.54 -21.64 -3.61
CA LYS A 280 -6.90 -22.06 -4.85
C LYS A 280 -7.64 -21.48 -6.05
N ILE A 281 -6.91 -20.78 -6.92
CA ILE A 281 -7.39 -20.29 -8.22
C ILE A 281 -7.08 -21.35 -9.26
N ASN A 282 -8.09 -21.95 -9.88
CA ASN A 282 -7.96 -23.01 -10.88
C ASN A 282 -8.10 -22.44 -12.29
#